data_3cb4a8ce3ea35467a81ba7e747fb91ba
#
_entry.id   3cb4a8ce3ea35467a81ba7e747fb91ba
#
_cell.length_a   1.000
_cell.length_b   1.000
_cell.length_c   1.000
_cell.angle_alpha   90.00
_cell.angle_beta   90.00
_cell.angle_gamma   90.00
#
_symmetry.space_group_name_H-M   'P 1'
#
loop_
_entity.id
_entity.type
_entity.pdbx_description
1 polymer ?
#
loop_
_entity_poly.entity_id
_entity_poly.type
_entity_poly.pdbx_seq_one_letter_code
_entity_poly.pdbx_strand_id
1 'polypeptide(L)'
;MVVPHHKTDKFHYRGTPQEADVSYAFGYLGDMMIQFIQQHDETPSIYRDMYKAGEEGYHHLGLLVHDFEAEYRRLQDAGFVDACRLYADEVDACYFDTRSVSGGFTELHGDPKHILGTFAQWKRAHELFKPGDDPIMTR
;
A
#
# COMPACT_ATOMS: atom_id res chain seq x y z
N MET A 1 8.56 5.36 -9.28
CA MET A 1 8.27 6.46 -8.29
C MET A 1 8.74 6.03 -6.92
N VAL A 2 9.52 6.87 -6.23
CA VAL A 2 9.99 6.61 -4.86
C VAL A 2 9.46 7.69 -3.92
N VAL A 3 8.96 7.30 -2.76
CA VAL A 3 8.46 8.17 -1.69
C VAL A 3 9.27 7.82 -0.43
N PRO A 4 10.38 8.54 -0.17
CA PRO A 4 11.25 8.22 0.96
C PRO A 4 10.67 8.77 2.27
N HIS A 5 10.86 8.03 3.35
CA HIS A 5 10.58 8.45 4.74
C HIS A 5 9.21 9.11 4.91
N HIS A 6 8.18 8.46 4.34
CA HIS A 6 6.80 8.92 4.46
C HIS A 6 6.30 8.67 5.88
N LYS A 7 6.02 9.76 6.58
CA LYS A 7 5.36 9.72 7.89
C LYS A 7 3.96 10.28 7.75
N THR A 8 2.99 9.57 8.27
CA THR A 8 1.61 10.03 8.29
C THR A 8 0.99 9.80 9.65
N ASP A 9 0.43 10.87 10.22
CA ASP A 9 -0.33 10.87 11.46
C ASP A 9 -1.72 10.21 11.34
N LYS A 10 -2.05 9.78 10.13
CA LYS A 10 -3.33 9.17 9.78
C LYS A 10 -3.27 7.65 9.61
N PHE A 11 -2.19 7.04 10.05
CA PHE A 11 -1.99 5.61 10.01
C PHE A 11 -2.46 4.99 11.33
N HIS A 12 -3.52 4.19 11.29
CA HIS A 12 -4.10 3.54 12.45
C HIS A 12 -3.83 2.03 12.39
N TYR A 13 -2.86 1.59 13.16
CA TYR A 13 -2.56 0.17 13.32
C TYR A 13 -3.43 -0.42 14.42
N ARG A 14 -4.30 -1.38 14.08
CA ARG A 14 -5.24 -2.03 14.99
C ARG A 14 -6.02 -1.04 15.87
N GLY A 15 -6.48 0.05 15.24
CA GLY A 15 -7.25 1.12 15.89
C GLY A 15 -6.44 2.14 16.68
N THR A 16 -5.11 1.99 16.77
CA THR A 16 -4.23 2.92 17.48
C THR A 16 -3.42 3.75 16.49
N PRO A 17 -3.41 5.10 16.57
CA PRO A 17 -2.55 5.92 15.75
C PRO A 17 -1.08 5.53 15.91
N GLN A 18 -0.35 5.42 14.79
CA GLN A 18 1.07 5.10 14.75
C GLN A 18 1.77 5.94 13.68
N GLU A 19 3.02 6.29 13.92
CA GLU A 19 3.87 7.04 12.99
C GLU A 19 5.11 6.23 12.61
N ALA A 20 4.90 5.12 11.90
CA ALA A 20 6.02 4.34 11.39
C ALA A 20 6.74 5.11 10.28
N ASP A 21 8.08 5.10 10.31
CA ASP A 21 8.92 5.69 9.26
C ASP A 21 9.07 4.68 8.11
N VAL A 22 8.35 4.93 7.00
CA VAL A 22 8.23 3.99 5.89
C VAL A 22 8.61 4.65 4.57
N SER A 23 9.42 3.97 3.78
CA SER A 23 9.64 4.33 2.37
C SER A 23 8.86 3.40 1.44
N TYR A 24 8.34 3.96 0.37
CA TYR A 24 7.65 3.23 -0.69
C TYR A 24 8.35 3.43 -2.02
N ALA A 25 8.38 2.38 -2.83
CA ALA A 25 8.74 2.48 -4.23
C ALA A 25 7.70 1.76 -5.09
N PHE A 26 7.21 2.43 -6.12
CA PHE A 26 6.21 1.90 -7.04
C PHE A 26 6.82 1.72 -8.43
N GLY A 27 6.54 0.59 -9.03
CA GLY A 27 6.94 0.25 -10.39
C GLY A 27 5.88 -0.62 -11.06
N TYR A 28 6.18 -1.09 -12.26
CA TYR A 28 5.30 -1.98 -13.01
C TYR A 28 6.04 -3.20 -13.51
N LEU A 29 5.36 -4.32 -13.49
CA LEU A 29 5.73 -5.55 -14.19
C LEU A 29 4.62 -5.86 -15.20
N GLY A 30 4.82 -5.45 -16.44
CA GLY A 30 3.74 -5.44 -17.44
C GLY A 30 2.60 -4.50 -17.00
N ASP A 31 1.41 -5.05 -16.82
CA ASP A 31 0.23 -4.29 -16.40
C ASP A 31 0.01 -4.24 -14.88
N MET A 32 0.77 -5.03 -14.13
CA MET A 32 0.64 -5.10 -12.69
C MET A 32 1.55 -4.07 -12.02
N MET A 33 0.97 -3.23 -11.14
CA MET A 33 1.76 -2.36 -10.28
C MET A 33 2.36 -3.16 -9.13
N ILE A 34 3.66 -2.95 -8.90
CA ILE A 34 4.41 -3.53 -7.79
C ILE A 34 4.76 -2.41 -6.82
N GLN A 35 4.54 -2.65 -5.54
CA GLN A 35 4.97 -1.77 -4.46
C GLN A 35 6.06 -2.45 -3.63
N PHE A 36 7.19 -1.77 -3.46
CA PHE A 36 8.21 -2.14 -2.49
C PHE A 36 8.06 -1.25 -1.26
N ILE A 37 8.21 -1.85 -0.08
CA ILE A 37 8.00 -1.16 1.19
C ILE A 37 9.20 -1.45 2.08
N GLN A 38 9.73 -0.39 2.71
CA GLN A 38 10.76 -0.51 3.72
C GLN A 38 10.39 0.33 4.93
N GLN A 39 10.23 -0.32 6.08
CA GLN A 39 10.10 0.38 7.36
C GLN A 39 11.49 0.55 7.99
N HIS A 40 11.81 1.77 8.43
CA HIS A 40 13.13 2.17 8.92
C HIS A 40 13.24 2.10 10.46
N ASP A 41 12.13 1.96 11.16
CA ASP A 41 12.07 1.91 12.63
C ASP A 41 11.40 0.63 13.14
N GLU A 42 11.26 0.50 14.45
CA GLU A 42 10.62 -0.64 15.11
C GLU A 42 9.18 -0.32 15.59
N THR A 43 8.58 0.75 15.10
CA THR A 43 7.19 1.10 15.41
C THR A 43 6.26 -0.06 15.02
N PRO A 44 5.36 -0.50 15.91
CA PRO A 44 4.39 -1.54 15.57
C PRO A 44 3.57 -1.19 14.34
N SER A 45 3.48 -2.12 13.40
CA SER A 45 2.78 -1.94 12.13
C SER A 45 2.38 -3.28 11.52
N ILE A 46 1.55 -3.24 10.50
CA ILE A 46 1.24 -4.43 9.69
C ILE A 46 2.50 -5.01 9.01
N TYR A 47 3.50 -4.19 8.71
CA TYR A 47 4.76 -4.65 8.13
C TYR A 47 5.56 -5.48 9.14
N ARG A 48 5.64 -5.01 10.39
CA ARG A 48 6.29 -5.72 11.49
C ARG A 48 5.49 -6.95 11.99
N ASP A 49 4.20 -7.05 11.67
CA ASP A 49 3.43 -8.28 11.91
C ASP A 49 3.94 -9.47 11.09
N MET A 50 4.57 -9.22 9.95
CA MET A 50 5.05 -10.26 9.04
C MET A 50 6.58 -10.38 9.02
N TYR A 51 7.29 -9.24 9.08
CA TYR A 51 8.73 -9.21 8.83
C TYR A 51 9.47 -8.38 9.87
N LYS A 52 10.54 -8.96 10.42
CA LYS A 52 11.52 -8.21 11.22
C LYS A 52 12.36 -7.32 10.32
N ALA A 53 13.11 -6.40 10.94
CA ALA A 53 14.07 -5.59 10.19
C ALA A 53 15.05 -6.49 9.41
N GLY A 54 15.20 -6.23 8.12
CA GLY A 54 16.07 -7.00 7.22
C GLY A 54 15.47 -8.28 6.65
N GLU A 55 14.24 -8.66 7.05
CA GLU A 55 13.50 -9.74 6.40
C GLU A 55 12.69 -9.21 5.22
N GLU A 56 12.54 -10.01 4.19
CA GLU A 56 11.85 -9.66 2.94
C GLU A 56 10.83 -10.73 2.55
N GLY A 57 9.78 -10.33 1.88
CA GLY A 57 8.80 -11.26 1.33
C GLY A 57 7.54 -10.58 0.81
N TYR A 58 6.59 -11.40 0.35
CA TYR A 58 5.27 -10.94 -0.06
C TYR A 58 4.50 -10.44 1.14
N HIS A 59 3.94 -9.23 1.05
CA HIS A 59 3.22 -8.60 2.14
C HIS A 59 1.71 -8.50 1.91
N HIS A 60 1.27 -7.98 0.77
CA HIS A 60 -0.15 -7.76 0.51
C HIS A 60 -0.50 -7.78 -0.98
N LEU A 61 -1.80 -7.93 -1.24
CA LEU A 61 -2.44 -7.67 -2.52
C LEU A 61 -3.30 -6.41 -2.39
N GLY A 62 -3.08 -5.42 -3.27
CA GLY A 62 -3.87 -4.21 -3.34
C GLY A 62 -5.02 -4.34 -4.36
N LEU A 63 -6.21 -3.94 -3.95
CA LEU A 63 -7.41 -3.90 -4.77
C LEU A 63 -7.91 -2.46 -4.85
N LEU A 64 -7.95 -1.89 -6.06
CA LEU A 64 -8.66 -0.64 -6.31
C LEU A 64 -10.16 -0.92 -6.32
N VAL A 65 -10.90 -0.23 -5.48
CA VAL A 65 -12.34 -0.46 -5.32
C VAL A 65 -13.13 0.83 -5.50
N HIS A 66 -14.20 0.75 -6.28
CA HIS A 66 -15.05 1.90 -6.57
C HIS A 66 -15.99 2.25 -5.40
N ASP A 67 -16.57 1.24 -4.76
CA ASP A 67 -17.40 1.38 -3.57
C ASP A 67 -16.63 0.83 -2.36
N PHE A 68 -15.80 1.69 -1.78
CA PHE A 68 -14.95 1.33 -0.67
C PHE A 68 -15.74 0.80 0.53
N GLU A 69 -16.84 1.44 0.89
CA GLU A 69 -17.66 1.04 2.04
C GLU A 69 -18.35 -0.31 1.84
N ALA A 70 -18.81 -0.61 0.62
CA ALA A 70 -19.40 -1.91 0.31
C ALA A 70 -18.37 -3.03 0.42
N GLU A 71 -17.17 -2.85 -0.16
CA GLU A 71 -16.09 -3.84 -0.10
C GLU A 71 -15.53 -3.99 1.32
N TYR A 72 -15.41 -2.89 2.07
CA TYR A 72 -15.01 -2.92 3.47
C TYR A 72 -15.96 -3.78 4.30
N ARG A 73 -17.28 -3.55 4.19
CA ARG A 73 -18.28 -4.35 4.89
C ARG A 73 -18.25 -5.81 4.46
N ARG A 74 -18.08 -6.08 3.16
CA ARG A 74 -18.00 -7.45 2.65
C ARG A 74 -16.86 -8.26 3.31
N LEU A 75 -15.68 -7.64 3.51
CA LEU A 75 -14.57 -8.31 4.19
C LEU A 75 -14.82 -8.45 5.70
N GLN A 76 -15.44 -7.45 6.35
CA GLN A 76 -15.83 -7.57 7.75
C GLN A 76 -16.86 -8.69 7.97
N ASP A 77 -17.89 -8.78 7.12
CA ASP A 77 -18.92 -9.81 7.19
C ASP A 77 -18.34 -11.21 6.93
N ALA A 78 -17.28 -11.29 6.14
CA ALA A 78 -16.51 -12.52 5.96
C ALA A 78 -15.62 -12.89 7.17
N GLY A 79 -15.57 -12.04 8.20
CA GLY A 79 -14.86 -12.28 9.46
C GLY A 79 -13.40 -11.83 9.44
N PHE A 80 -12.95 -11.10 8.42
CA PHE A 80 -11.59 -10.54 8.40
C PHE A 80 -11.48 -9.28 9.25
N VAL A 81 -10.32 -9.12 9.90
CA VAL A 81 -10.05 -8.00 10.81
C VAL A 81 -9.38 -6.86 10.05
N ASP A 82 -9.88 -5.64 10.25
CA ASP A 82 -9.21 -4.39 9.87
C ASP A 82 -7.93 -4.26 10.72
N ALA A 83 -6.79 -4.49 10.09
CA ALA A 83 -5.49 -4.46 10.76
C ALA A 83 -4.82 -3.08 10.66
N CYS A 84 -5.13 -2.32 9.63
CA CYS A 84 -4.59 -0.97 9.48
C CYS A 84 -5.47 -0.13 8.57
N ARG A 85 -5.77 1.07 9.01
CA ARG A 85 -6.47 2.07 8.22
C ARG A 85 -5.56 3.27 7.97
N LEU A 86 -5.56 3.74 6.73
CA LEU A 86 -4.79 4.89 6.27
C LEU A 86 -5.75 5.94 5.70
N TYR A 87 -5.58 7.18 6.15
CA TYR A 87 -6.27 8.33 5.60
C TYR A 87 -5.22 9.30 5.04
N ALA A 88 -5.01 9.28 3.73
CA ALA A 88 -4.05 10.15 3.08
C ALA A 88 -4.63 10.70 1.76
N ASP A 89 -4.38 11.98 1.49
CA ASP A 89 -4.74 12.62 0.21
C ASP A 89 -6.21 12.39 -0.20
N GLU A 90 -7.14 12.44 0.76
CA GLU A 90 -8.57 12.17 0.55
C GLU A 90 -8.87 10.74 0.04
N VAL A 91 -7.96 9.81 0.29
CA VAL A 91 -8.12 8.40 -0.08
C VAL A 91 -8.36 7.57 1.16
N ASP A 92 -9.39 6.76 1.12
CA ASP A 92 -9.57 5.66 2.06
C ASP A 92 -8.74 4.47 1.62
N ALA A 93 -7.90 3.96 2.51
CA ALA A 93 -7.23 2.68 2.36
C ALA A 93 -7.31 1.89 3.65
N CYS A 94 -7.47 0.58 3.54
CA CYS A 94 -7.56 -0.31 4.68
C CYS A 94 -6.91 -1.65 4.36
N TYR A 95 -6.11 -2.16 5.28
CA TYR A 95 -5.49 -3.47 5.20
C TYR A 95 -6.23 -4.45 6.08
N PHE A 96 -6.86 -5.43 5.47
CA PHE A 96 -7.49 -6.54 6.17
C PHE A 96 -6.50 -7.68 6.41
N ASP A 97 -6.53 -8.27 7.59
CA ASP A 97 -5.71 -9.45 7.92
C ASP A 97 -6.28 -10.70 7.23
N THR A 98 -5.80 -10.96 6.03
CA THR A 98 -6.18 -12.13 5.21
C THR A 98 -5.06 -13.17 5.15
N ARG A 99 -4.07 -13.10 6.04
CA ARG A 99 -2.89 -13.99 6.03
C ARG A 99 -3.26 -15.47 6.08
N SER A 100 -4.36 -15.82 6.75
CA SER A 100 -4.83 -17.21 6.85
C SER A 100 -5.31 -17.81 5.54
N VAL A 101 -5.66 -16.99 4.54
CA VAL A 101 -6.21 -17.45 3.24
C VAL A 101 -5.35 -17.05 2.05
N SER A 102 -4.68 -15.91 2.10
CA SER A 102 -3.86 -15.39 0.99
C SER A 102 -2.35 -15.38 1.27
N GLY A 103 -1.94 -15.68 2.50
CA GLY A 103 -0.55 -15.60 2.93
C GLY A 103 -0.04 -14.18 3.19
N GLY A 104 -0.88 -13.17 2.98
CA GLY A 104 -0.59 -11.75 3.19
C GLY A 104 -1.84 -10.96 3.56
N PHE A 105 -1.69 -9.64 3.68
CA PHE A 105 -2.83 -8.74 3.87
C PHE A 105 -3.56 -8.49 2.54
N THR A 106 -4.81 -8.05 2.62
CA THR A 106 -5.53 -7.48 1.47
C THR A 106 -5.73 -6.00 1.73
N GLU A 107 -5.16 -5.15 0.87
CA GLU A 107 -5.41 -3.72 0.87
C GLU A 107 -6.65 -3.43 0.03
N LEU A 108 -7.63 -2.77 0.61
CA LEU A 108 -8.65 -2.04 -0.13
C LEU A 108 -8.18 -0.60 -0.29
N HIS A 109 -8.18 -0.11 -1.51
CA HIS A 109 -7.79 1.25 -1.85
C HIS A 109 -8.89 1.87 -2.70
N GLY A 110 -9.44 2.99 -2.24
CA GLY A 110 -10.40 3.77 -3.02
C GLY A 110 -9.81 4.26 -4.34
N ASP A 111 -10.66 4.50 -5.32
CA ASP A 111 -10.28 4.88 -6.69
C ASP A 111 -10.67 6.32 -7.08
N PRO A 112 -10.42 7.36 -6.25
CA PRO A 112 -10.74 8.72 -6.65
C PRO A 112 -9.95 9.12 -7.90
N LYS A 113 -10.53 9.96 -8.73
CA LYS A 113 -9.99 10.33 -10.07
C LYS A 113 -8.55 10.80 -10.04
N HIS A 114 -8.13 11.54 -9.00
CA HIS A 114 -6.76 12.05 -8.90
C HIS A 114 -5.74 10.92 -8.68
N ILE A 115 -6.10 9.88 -7.92
CA ILE A 115 -5.28 8.68 -7.72
C ILE A 115 -5.17 7.87 -9.01
N LEU A 116 -6.29 7.63 -9.70
CA LEU A 116 -6.27 6.96 -11.00
C LEU A 116 -5.40 7.73 -12.01
N GLY A 117 -5.46 9.06 -11.99
CA GLY A 117 -4.61 9.92 -12.81
C GLY A 117 -3.13 9.76 -12.47
N THR A 118 -2.79 9.70 -11.19
CA THR A 118 -1.42 9.47 -10.71
C THR A 118 -0.90 8.10 -11.16
N PHE A 119 -1.67 7.05 -10.98
CA PHE A 119 -1.27 5.70 -11.41
C PHE A 119 -1.13 5.59 -12.93
N ALA A 120 -2.01 6.25 -13.69
CA ALA A 120 -1.90 6.32 -15.14
C ALA A 120 -0.61 7.03 -15.60
N GLN A 121 -0.20 8.10 -14.92
CA GLN A 121 1.08 8.77 -15.19
C GLN A 121 2.28 7.85 -14.93
N TRP A 122 2.28 7.12 -13.81
CA TRP A 122 3.34 6.17 -13.49
C TRP A 122 3.40 5.02 -14.51
N LYS A 123 2.23 4.50 -14.91
CA LYS A 123 2.15 3.50 -15.98
C LYS A 123 2.71 4.02 -17.28
N ARG A 124 2.35 5.24 -17.67
CA ARG A 124 2.85 5.88 -18.90
C ARG A 124 4.37 6.06 -18.84
N ALA A 125 4.93 6.45 -17.71
CA ALA A 125 6.37 6.57 -17.54
C ALA A 125 7.08 5.22 -17.71
N HIS A 126 6.51 4.14 -17.16
CA HIS A 126 7.01 2.78 -17.37
C HIS A 126 6.99 2.37 -18.85
N GLU A 127 5.90 2.63 -19.56
CA GLU A 127 5.77 2.29 -21.01
C GLU A 127 6.74 3.06 -21.89
N LEU A 128 7.15 4.25 -21.50
CA LEU A 128 8.06 5.11 -22.24
C LEU A 128 9.52 4.91 -21.84
N PHE A 129 9.80 4.20 -20.76
CA PHE A 129 11.16 3.95 -20.27
C PHE A 129 12.03 3.24 -21.32
N LYS A 130 13.24 3.73 -21.46
CA LYS A 130 14.26 3.13 -22.36
C LYS A 130 15.52 2.78 -21.57
N PRO A 131 16.24 1.74 -21.98
CA PRO A 131 17.57 1.46 -21.40
C PRO A 131 18.48 2.70 -21.47
N GLY A 132 18.97 3.12 -20.32
CA GLY A 132 19.79 4.33 -20.16
C GLY A 132 19.08 5.53 -19.56
N ASP A 133 17.74 5.50 -19.48
CA ASP A 133 16.99 6.50 -18.72
C ASP A 133 17.22 6.33 -17.21
N ASP A 134 17.03 7.39 -16.44
CA ASP A 134 17.00 7.28 -14.98
C ASP A 134 15.71 6.53 -14.56
N PRO A 135 15.82 5.34 -13.93
CA PRO A 135 14.66 4.57 -13.55
C PRO A 135 13.95 5.13 -12.33
N ILE A 136 14.55 6.09 -11.61
CA ILE A 136 14.03 6.59 -10.35
C ILE A 136 13.44 7.98 -10.54
N MET A 137 12.12 8.06 -10.35
CA MET A 137 11.39 9.32 -10.17
C MET A 137 11.11 9.53 -8.69
N THR A 138 11.56 10.65 -8.13
CA THR A 138 11.22 11.10 -6.77
C THR A 138 10.09 12.10 -6.82
N ARG A 139 9.23 12.06 -5.80
CA ARG A 139 8.12 13.01 -5.62
C ARG A 139 8.61 14.29 -4.97
#